data_94dac8ff80fb913df6dbff8ea6218c2d
#
_entry.id   94dac8ff80fb913df6dbff8ea6218c2d
#
_cell.length_a   1.000
_cell.length_b   1.000
_cell.length_c   1.000
_cell.angle_alpha   90.00
_cell.angle_beta   90.00
_cell.angle_gamma   90.00
#
_symmetry.space_group_name_H-M   'P 1'
#
loop_
_entity.id
_entity.type
_entity.pdbx_description
1 polymer ?
#
loop_
_entity_poly.entity_id
_entity_poly.type
_entity_poly.pdbx_seq_one_letter_code
_entity_poly.pdbx_strand_id
1 'polypeptide(L)' 'MEELYRKLERLTVNSDDPLMVAGVMMAQALKIYKIMLSEEEFKLLTDHISQSAEHIETEPQPGPSIH' A
#
# COMPACT_ATOMS: atom_id res chain seq x y z
N MET A 1 7.08 -14.66 0.81
CA MET A 1 6.50 -13.31 1.00
C MET A 1 7.50 -12.21 0.76
N GLU A 2 8.66 -12.29 1.34
CA GLU A 2 9.70 -11.28 1.16
C GLU A 2 10.15 -11.13 -0.29
N GLU A 3 10.24 -12.24 -1.00
CA GLU A 3 10.59 -12.24 -2.41
C GLU A 3 9.55 -11.52 -3.26
N LEU A 4 8.27 -11.74 -2.97
CA LEU A 4 7.19 -11.05 -3.66
C LEU A 4 7.23 -9.55 -3.36
N TYR A 5 7.46 -9.19 -2.12
CA TYR A 5 7.59 -7.80 -1.72
C TYR A 5 8.69 -7.10 -2.52
N ARG A 6 9.84 -7.74 -2.65
CA ARG A 6 10.97 -7.17 -3.40
C ARG A 6 10.66 -7.00 -4.88
N LYS A 7 9.95 -7.94 -5.47
CA LYS A 7 9.55 -7.84 -6.87
C LYS A 7 8.63 -6.64 -7.09
N LEU A 8 7.66 -6.46 -6.22
CA LEU A 8 6.73 -5.33 -6.30
C LEU A 8 7.45 -4.02 -6.07
N GLU A 9 8.37 -4.00 -5.13
CA GLU A 9 9.18 -2.81 -4.85
C GLU A 9 10.01 -2.41 -6.06
N ARG A 10 10.61 -3.38 -6.75
CA ARG A 10 11.38 -3.10 -7.97
C ARG A 10 10.52 -2.50 -9.06
N LEU A 11 9.31 -3.01 -9.24
CA LEU A 11 8.39 -2.46 -10.22
C LEU A 11 8.12 -0.99 -9.95
N THR A 12 7.94 -0.66 -8.69
CA THR A 12 7.64 0.71 -8.29
C THR A 12 8.85 1.62 -8.44
N VAL A 13 10.01 1.17 -7.94
CA VAL A 13 11.23 1.97 -7.94
C VAL A 13 11.74 2.24 -9.35
N ASN A 14 11.61 1.25 -10.24
CA ASN A 14 12.09 1.37 -11.61
C ASN A 14 11.10 2.02 -12.55
N SER A 15 9.92 2.36 -12.05
CA SER A 15 8.90 2.99 -12.87
C SER A 15 9.17 4.48 -13.04
N ASP A 16 8.79 5.01 -14.20
CA ASP A 16 8.83 6.46 -14.45
C ASP A 16 7.77 7.19 -13.64
N ASP A 17 6.72 6.46 -13.22
CA ASP A 17 5.62 7.04 -12.45
C ASP A 17 5.25 6.10 -11.30
N PRO A 18 6.02 6.12 -10.20
CA PRO A 18 5.75 5.24 -9.06
C PRO A 18 4.40 5.51 -8.41
N LEU A 19 3.89 6.73 -8.49
CA LEU A 19 2.59 7.04 -7.92
C LEU A 19 1.47 6.33 -8.69
N MET A 20 1.57 6.29 -10.02
CA MET A 20 0.62 5.56 -10.84
C MET A 20 0.68 4.06 -10.55
N VAL A 21 1.88 3.51 -10.44
CA VAL A 21 2.05 2.09 -10.12
C VAL A 21 1.41 1.77 -8.77
N ALA A 22 1.64 2.61 -7.77
CA ALA A 22 1.03 2.42 -6.45
C ALA A 22 -0.49 2.44 -6.53
N GLY A 23 -1.06 3.36 -7.31
CA GLY A 23 -2.50 3.44 -7.51
C GLY A 23 -3.07 2.19 -8.16
N VAL A 24 -2.39 1.67 -9.17
CA VAL A 24 -2.81 0.44 -9.85
C VAL A 24 -2.74 -0.75 -8.88
N MET A 25 -1.68 -0.86 -8.10
CA MET A 25 -1.54 -1.91 -7.10
C MET A 25 -2.67 -1.86 -6.09
N MET A 26 -3.01 -0.67 -5.61
CA MET A 26 -4.09 -0.50 -4.64
C MET A 26 -5.42 -0.90 -5.25
N ALA A 27 -5.70 -0.50 -6.48
CA ALA A 27 -6.94 -0.85 -7.16
C ALA A 27 -7.07 -2.36 -7.31
N GLN A 28 -6.01 -3.04 -7.68
CA GLN A 28 -6.01 -4.48 -7.82
C GLN A 28 -6.21 -5.18 -6.47
N ALA A 29 -5.53 -4.68 -5.45
CA ALA A 29 -5.66 -5.24 -4.10
C ALA A 29 -7.09 -5.12 -3.59
N LEU A 30 -7.69 -3.95 -3.74
CA LEU A 30 -9.08 -3.74 -3.31
C LEU A 30 -10.06 -4.62 -4.07
N LYS A 31 -9.82 -4.82 -5.35
CA LYS A 31 -10.66 -5.70 -6.16
C LYS A 31 -10.61 -7.14 -5.66
N ILE A 32 -9.43 -7.63 -5.36
CA ILE A 32 -9.24 -8.99 -4.85
C ILE A 32 -9.93 -9.14 -3.50
N TYR A 33 -9.73 -8.20 -2.60
CA TYR A 33 -10.37 -8.23 -1.29
C TYR A 33 -11.89 -8.22 -1.42
N LYS A 34 -12.42 -7.40 -2.32
CA LYS A 34 -13.85 -7.31 -2.49
C LYS A 34 -14.46 -8.61 -3.01
N ILE A 35 -13.73 -9.33 -3.85
CA ILE A 35 -14.18 -10.62 -4.39
C ILE A 35 -14.09 -11.71 -3.33
N MET A 36 -13.05 -11.70 -2.52
CA MET A 36 -12.73 -12.79 -1.60
C MET A 36 -13.36 -12.65 -0.22
N LEU A 37 -13.73 -11.44 0.17
CA LEU A 37 -14.24 -11.15 1.51
C LEU A 37 -15.71 -10.77 1.47
N SER A 38 -16.41 -11.00 2.59
CA SER A 38 -17.76 -10.45 2.76
C SER A 38 -17.68 -8.92 2.87
N GLU A 39 -18.82 -8.27 2.73
CA GLU A 39 -18.88 -6.80 2.86
C GLU A 39 -18.37 -6.34 4.22
N GLU A 40 -18.73 -7.06 5.26
CA GLU A 40 -18.32 -6.74 6.62
C GLU A 40 -16.82 -6.92 6.79
N GLU A 41 -16.28 -8.02 6.31
CA GLU A 41 -14.84 -8.28 6.37
C GLU A 41 -14.07 -7.26 5.55
N PHE A 42 -14.56 -6.91 4.37
CA PHE A 42 -13.94 -5.91 3.52
C PHE A 42 -13.87 -4.56 4.23
N LYS A 43 -14.96 -4.16 4.87
CA LYS A 43 -15.00 -2.89 5.59
C LYS A 43 -14.03 -2.88 6.76
N LEU A 44 -13.99 -3.97 7.54
CA LEU A 44 -13.07 -4.08 8.66
C LEU A 44 -11.61 -4.01 8.20
N LEU A 45 -11.31 -4.69 7.11
CA LEU A 45 -9.95 -4.70 6.58
C LEU A 45 -9.54 -3.33 6.05
N THR A 46 -10.41 -2.67 5.28
CA THR A 46 -10.08 -1.35 4.74
C THR A 46 -9.96 -0.30 5.84
N ASP A 47 -10.79 -0.39 6.87
CA ASP A 47 -10.67 0.51 8.03
C ASP A 47 -9.34 0.28 8.74
N HIS A 48 -8.94 -0.98 8.89
CA HIS A 48 -7.68 -1.31 9.53
C HIS A 48 -6.49 -0.79 8.71
N ILE A 49 -6.53 -0.95 7.40
CA ILE A 49 -5.49 -0.46 6.51
C ILE A 49 -5.39 1.06 6.60
N SER A 50 -6.53 1.73 6.61
CA SER A 50 -6.57 3.19 6.70
C SER A 50 -5.95 3.68 8.01
N GLN A 51 -6.25 3.02 9.12
CA GLN A 51 -5.65 3.35 10.41
C GLN A 51 -4.15 3.07 10.43
N SER A 52 -3.75 1.95 9.86
CA SER A 52 -2.34 1.56 9.81
C SER A 52 -1.52 2.52 8.95
N ALA A 53 -2.13 3.12 7.93
CA ALA A 53 -1.44 4.04 7.05
C ALA A 53 -0.88 5.25 7.80
N GLU A 54 -1.52 5.64 8.89
CA GLU A 54 -1.04 6.75 9.72
C GLU A 54 0.26 6.41 10.44
N HIS A 55 0.56 5.14 10.58
CA HIS A 55 1.72 4.65 11.30
C HIS A 55 2.79 4.06 10.39
N ILE A 56 2.63 4.21 9.08
CA ILE A 56 3.65 3.74 8.15
C ILE A 56 4.90 4.60 8.29
N GLU A 57 6.02 3.95 8.61
CA GLU A 57 7.29 4.64 8.71
C GLU A 57 7.90 4.78 7.32
N THR A 58 8.30 5.99 7.03
CA THR A 58 9.09 6.27 5.85
C THR A 58 10.55 6.44 6.27
N GLU A 59 11.44 6.53 5.30
CA GLU A 59 12.84 6.78 5.61
C GLU A 59 12.97 8.08 6.40
N PRO A 60 13.83 8.09 7.44
CA PRO A 60 14.02 9.30 8.22
C PRO A 60 14.55 10.41 7.32
N GLN A 61 13.91 11.54 7.42
CA GLN A 61 14.32 12.69 6.64
C GLN A 61 15.41 13.45 7.39
N PRO A 62 16.41 13.96 6.67
CA PRO A 62 17.41 14.77 7.30
C PRO A 62 16.79 16.08 7.77
N GLY A 63 17.09 16.46 8.99
CA GLY A 63 16.58 17.67 9.56
C GLY A 63 15.22 17.52 10.23
N PRO A 64 14.69 18.61 10.77
CA PRO A 64 13.45 18.57 11.50
C PRO A 64 12.30 18.19 10.59
N SER A 65 11.52 17.26 11.08
CA SER A 65 10.33 16.79 10.38
C SER A 65 9.24 17.83 10.52
N ILE A 66 8.69 18.26 9.40
CA ILE A 66 7.59 19.20 9.40
C ILE A 66 6.33 18.42 9.10
N HIS A 67 5.49 18.32 10.08
CA HIS A 67 4.21 17.63 9.93
C HIS A 67 3.07 18.54 10.30
#